data_d99b2c428767e4c63255faa7b53f6bbf
#
_entry.id   d99b2c428767e4c63255faa7b53f6bbf
#
_cell.length_a   1.000
_cell.length_b   1.000
_cell.length_c   1.000
_cell.angle_alpha   90.00
_cell.angle_beta   90.00
_cell.angle_gamma   90.00
#
_symmetry.space_group_name_H-M   'P 1'
#
loop_
_entity.id
_entity.type
_entity.pdbx_description
1 polymer ?
#
loop_
_entity_poly.entity_id
_entity_poly.type
_entity_poly.pdbx_seq_one_letter_code
_entity_poly.pdbx_strand_id
1 'polypeptide(L)'
;STVFLWLVNVTAVAGFITWSCISASHLGFMRALKAQGISRDDLPYKTRWQTYFAWYGLVFNVIILLTQGFTVFIDFNVESFFAAYVSLLMFVVMYIGHKLITKSKFVVPSEADLRSGCVEKDDTNWDDATPQSYWGKCWDRVG
;
A
#
# COMPACT_ATOMS: atom_id res chain seq x y z
N SER A 1 -21.97 14.74 17.34
CA SER A 1 -22.69 13.52 17.72
C SER A 1 -21.71 12.35 17.71
N THR A 2 -21.83 11.46 18.66
CA THR A 2 -20.96 10.28 18.85
C THR A 2 -20.87 9.43 17.58
N VAL A 3 -22.00 9.25 16.90
CA VAL A 3 -22.09 8.47 15.65
C VAL A 3 -21.19 9.05 14.53
N PHE A 4 -21.13 10.36 14.41
CA PHE A 4 -20.26 11.02 13.42
C PHE A 4 -18.79 10.72 13.69
N LEU A 5 -18.36 10.77 14.95
CA LEU A 5 -16.96 10.46 15.34
C LEU A 5 -16.64 8.98 15.06
N TRP A 6 -17.56 8.06 15.26
CA TRP A 6 -17.40 6.67 14.93
C TRP A 6 -17.18 6.47 13.42
N LEU A 7 -18.02 7.08 12.58
CA LEU A 7 -17.90 6.98 11.13
C LEU A 7 -16.57 7.55 10.62
N VAL A 8 -16.14 8.70 11.14
CA VAL A 8 -14.85 9.31 10.79
C VAL A 8 -13.70 8.37 11.18
N ASN A 9 -13.75 7.78 12.37
CA ASN A 9 -12.71 6.89 12.86
C ASN A 9 -12.61 5.60 12.02
N VAL A 10 -13.77 4.98 11.71
CA VAL A 10 -13.83 3.80 10.83
C VAL A 10 -13.22 4.10 9.46
N THR A 11 -13.57 5.23 8.87
CA THR A 11 -13.05 5.63 7.55
C THR A 11 -11.55 5.88 7.58
N ALA A 12 -11.05 6.58 8.61
CA ALA A 12 -9.62 6.85 8.76
C ALA A 12 -8.80 5.56 8.92
N VAL A 13 -9.23 4.65 9.79
CA VAL A 13 -8.56 3.36 10.00
C VAL A 13 -8.57 2.51 8.73
N ALA A 14 -9.69 2.45 8.01
CA ALA A 14 -9.79 1.75 6.73
C ALA A 14 -8.79 2.32 5.70
N GLY A 15 -8.64 3.64 5.64
CA GLY A 15 -7.64 4.32 4.81
C GLY A 15 -6.21 3.89 5.15
N PHE A 16 -5.82 3.91 6.41
CA PHE A 16 -4.49 3.47 6.83
C PHE A 16 -4.21 2.00 6.54
N ILE A 17 -5.21 1.12 6.71
CA ILE A 17 -5.10 -0.30 6.34
C ILE A 17 -4.87 -0.43 4.85
N THR A 18 -5.62 0.29 4.02
CA THR A 18 -5.48 0.28 2.55
C THR A 18 -4.09 0.71 2.12
N TRP A 19 -3.57 1.82 2.66
CA TRP A 19 -2.22 2.29 2.36
C TRP A 19 -1.13 1.31 2.82
N SER A 20 -1.35 0.65 3.95
CA SER A 20 -0.45 -0.41 4.42
C SER A 20 -0.45 -1.62 3.48
N CYS A 21 -1.61 -2.03 2.98
CA CYS A 21 -1.73 -3.11 2.00
C CYS A 21 -1.03 -2.75 0.67
N ILE A 22 -1.20 -1.53 0.19
CA ILE A 22 -0.52 -1.05 -1.03
C ILE A 22 1.00 -1.09 -0.85
N SER A 23 1.50 -0.57 0.27
CA SER A 23 2.94 -0.58 0.57
C SER A 23 3.49 -2.02 0.70
N ALA A 24 2.76 -2.91 1.36
CA ALA A 24 3.12 -4.32 1.49
C ALA A 24 3.13 -5.04 0.13
N SER A 25 2.13 -4.79 -0.71
CA SER A 25 2.05 -5.35 -2.07
C SER A 25 3.21 -4.89 -2.94
N HIS A 26 3.57 -3.61 -2.84
CA HIS A 26 4.74 -3.07 -3.55
C HIS A 26 6.04 -3.76 -3.12
N LEU A 27 6.24 -3.96 -1.81
CA LEU A 27 7.41 -4.70 -1.30
C LEU A 27 7.40 -6.17 -1.77
N GLY A 28 6.22 -6.81 -1.82
CA GLY A 28 6.04 -8.15 -2.38
C GLY A 28 6.44 -8.22 -3.84
N PHE A 29 5.98 -7.27 -4.65
CA PHE A 29 6.33 -7.13 -6.06
C PHE A 29 7.84 -6.96 -6.27
N MET A 30 8.50 -6.10 -5.50
CA MET A 30 9.95 -5.92 -5.58
C MET A 30 10.74 -7.18 -5.20
N ARG A 31 10.24 -7.97 -4.24
CA ARG A 31 10.84 -9.27 -3.89
C ARG A 31 10.66 -10.29 -5.01
N ALA A 32 9.49 -10.30 -5.66
CA ALA A 32 9.20 -11.19 -6.79
C ALA A 32 10.09 -10.87 -7.99
N LEU A 33 10.26 -9.60 -8.36
CA LEU A 33 11.20 -9.18 -9.41
C LEU A 33 12.62 -9.69 -9.14
N LYS A 34 13.09 -9.49 -7.90
CA LYS A 34 14.43 -9.95 -7.50
C LYS A 34 14.56 -11.47 -7.56
N ALA A 35 13.53 -12.22 -7.14
CA ALA A 35 13.53 -13.69 -7.15
C ALA A 35 13.52 -14.27 -8.56
N GLN A 36 12.87 -13.59 -9.51
CA GLN A 36 12.80 -14.00 -10.92
C GLN A 36 13.95 -13.46 -11.78
N GLY A 37 14.87 -12.70 -11.19
CA GLY A 37 16.02 -12.14 -11.90
C GLY A 37 15.68 -11.07 -12.95
N ILE A 38 14.46 -10.51 -12.87
CA ILE A 38 14.00 -9.46 -13.79
C ILE A 38 14.67 -8.14 -13.41
N SER A 39 15.30 -7.49 -14.38
CA SER A 39 15.93 -6.19 -14.15
C SER A 39 14.88 -5.11 -13.85
N ARG A 40 15.19 -4.23 -12.91
CA ARG A 40 14.34 -3.05 -12.65
C ARG A 40 14.37 -2.05 -13.79
N ASP A 41 15.36 -2.17 -14.68
CA ASP A 41 15.50 -1.29 -15.85
C ASP A 41 14.43 -1.53 -16.90
N ASP A 42 13.80 -2.71 -16.88
CA ASP A 42 12.69 -3.06 -17.77
C ASP A 42 11.35 -2.47 -17.32
N LEU A 43 11.29 -1.86 -16.12
CA LEU A 43 10.08 -1.24 -15.61
C LEU A 43 9.91 0.18 -16.20
N PRO A 44 8.68 0.55 -16.62
CA PRO A 44 8.37 1.86 -17.18
C PRO A 44 8.60 3.01 -16.18
N TYR A 45 8.44 2.72 -14.90
CA TYR A 45 8.65 3.67 -13.80
C TYR A 45 9.66 3.12 -12.81
N LYS A 46 10.76 3.83 -12.61
CA LYS A 46 11.78 3.48 -11.63
C LYS A 46 12.23 4.71 -10.85
N THR A 47 12.17 4.62 -9.53
CA THR A 47 12.74 5.62 -8.63
C THR A 47 13.82 4.97 -7.79
N ARG A 48 14.95 5.66 -7.60
CA ARG A 48 16.14 5.13 -6.93
C ARG A 48 15.86 4.68 -5.49
N TRP A 49 14.95 5.35 -4.79
CA TRP A 49 14.63 5.14 -3.38
C TRP A 49 13.27 4.48 -3.14
N GLN A 50 12.62 3.95 -4.17
CA GLN A 50 11.25 3.44 -4.14
C GLN A 50 11.00 2.41 -3.03
N THR A 51 11.92 1.45 -2.84
CA THR A 51 11.81 0.42 -1.82
C THR A 51 11.90 0.99 -0.40
N TYR A 52 12.77 1.99 -0.19
CA TYR A 52 12.90 2.65 1.13
C TYR A 52 11.65 3.45 1.48
N PHE A 53 11.06 4.17 0.53
CA PHE A 53 9.81 4.88 0.73
C PHE A 53 8.65 3.93 1.04
N ALA A 54 8.59 2.77 0.39
CA ALA A 54 7.57 1.76 0.69
C ALA A 54 7.70 1.19 2.11
N TRP A 55 8.93 0.93 2.56
CA TRP A 55 9.20 0.52 3.95
C TRP A 55 8.85 1.61 4.95
N TYR A 56 9.26 2.84 4.68
CA TYR A 56 8.94 3.99 5.52
C TYR A 56 7.42 4.16 5.65
N GLY A 57 6.70 4.15 4.51
CA GLY A 57 5.25 4.28 4.49
C GLY A 57 4.55 3.16 5.27
N LEU A 58 4.99 1.91 5.11
CA LEU A 58 4.44 0.77 5.84
C LEU A 58 4.63 0.90 7.36
N VAL A 59 5.86 1.15 7.80
CA VAL A 59 6.19 1.29 9.23
C VAL A 59 5.44 2.47 9.84
N PHE A 60 5.40 3.60 9.16
CA PHE A 60 4.71 4.80 9.64
C PHE A 60 3.21 4.58 9.78
N ASN A 61 2.56 3.94 8.78
CA ASN A 61 1.15 3.60 8.85
C ASN A 61 0.84 2.62 9.99
N VAL A 62 1.69 1.61 10.22
CA VAL A 62 1.52 0.68 11.33
C VAL A 62 1.64 1.40 12.68
N ILE A 63 2.61 2.30 12.83
CA ILE A 63 2.75 3.11 14.05
C ILE A 63 1.49 3.94 14.29
N ILE A 64 0.97 4.61 13.26
CA ILE A 64 -0.26 5.40 13.38
C ILE A 64 -1.44 4.50 13.81
N LEU A 65 -1.61 3.34 13.20
CA LEU A 65 -2.67 2.39 13.56
C LEU A 65 -2.57 1.93 15.03
N LEU A 66 -1.37 1.70 15.53
CA LEU A 66 -1.14 1.31 16.92
C LEU A 66 -1.36 2.48 17.88
N THR A 67 -1.00 3.70 17.49
CA THR A 67 -1.15 4.89 18.34
C THR A 67 -2.54 5.52 18.24
N GLN A 68 -3.36 5.15 17.25
CA GLN A 68 -4.70 5.68 17.06
C GLN A 68 -5.58 5.57 18.31
N GLY A 69 -5.47 4.45 19.03
CA GLY A 69 -6.21 4.21 20.26
C GLY A 69 -5.45 4.51 21.54
N PHE A 70 -4.25 5.14 21.46
CA PHE A 70 -3.42 5.34 22.65
C PHE A 70 -4.11 6.17 23.74
N THR A 71 -4.89 7.17 23.38
CA THR A 71 -5.67 7.99 24.32
C THR A 71 -6.70 7.18 25.11
N VAL A 72 -7.20 6.09 24.51
CA VAL A 72 -8.19 5.20 25.15
C VAL A 72 -7.56 4.39 26.29
N PHE A 73 -6.22 4.19 26.27
CA PHE A 73 -5.52 3.51 27.36
C PHE A 73 -5.24 4.42 28.54
N ILE A 74 -5.27 5.75 28.36
CA ILE A 74 -5.08 6.73 29.44
C ILE A 74 -6.39 6.92 30.21
N ASP A 75 -7.50 7.12 29.47
CA ASP A 75 -8.86 7.19 30.03
C ASP A 75 -9.69 6.03 29.48
N PHE A 76 -9.56 4.85 30.10
CA PHE A 76 -10.20 3.65 29.62
C PHE A 76 -11.73 3.77 29.62
N ASN A 77 -12.28 3.90 28.41
CA ASN A 77 -13.71 3.84 28.17
C ASN A 77 -13.98 2.76 27.12
N VAL A 78 -14.80 1.79 27.47
CA VAL A 78 -15.17 0.65 26.61
C VAL A 78 -15.73 1.12 25.27
N GLU A 79 -16.59 2.15 25.28
CA GLU A 79 -17.17 2.71 24.06
C GLU A 79 -16.10 3.28 23.12
N SER A 80 -15.16 4.06 23.65
CA SER A 80 -14.06 4.63 22.90
C SER A 80 -13.08 3.57 22.38
N PHE A 81 -12.87 2.51 23.17
CA PHE A 81 -12.04 1.38 22.75
C PHE A 81 -12.64 0.66 21.53
N PHE A 82 -13.94 0.34 21.58
CA PHE A 82 -14.60 -0.26 20.43
C PHE A 82 -14.63 0.69 19.24
N ALA A 83 -14.86 1.97 19.44
CA ALA A 83 -14.84 2.96 18.37
C ALA A 83 -13.46 3.03 17.66
N ALA A 84 -12.37 2.92 18.42
CA ALA A 84 -11.02 2.96 17.87
C ALA A 84 -10.62 1.67 17.12
N TYR A 85 -11.00 0.52 17.66
CA TYR A 85 -10.47 -0.76 17.19
C TYR A 85 -11.46 -1.63 16.40
N VAL A 86 -12.75 -1.27 16.33
CA VAL A 86 -13.77 -2.06 15.61
C VAL A 86 -13.39 -2.28 14.14
N SER A 87 -12.85 -1.28 13.48
CA SER A 87 -12.45 -1.38 12.06
C SER A 87 -11.28 -2.34 11.87
N LEU A 88 -10.32 -2.32 12.78
CA LEU A 88 -9.17 -3.23 12.75
C LEU A 88 -9.61 -4.67 12.99
N LEU A 89 -10.49 -4.89 13.96
CA LEU A 89 -11.07 -6.21 14.25
C LEU A 89 -11.88 -6.72 13.06
N MET A 90 -12.72 -5.88 12.48
CA MET A 90 -13.52 -6.23 11.29
C MET A 90 -12.62 -6.63 10.13
N PHE A 91 -11.56 -5.86 9.87
CA PHE A 91 -10.58 -6.20 8.83
C PHE A 91 -9.93 -7.57 9.06
N VAL A 92 -9.47 -7.84 10.29
CA VAL A 92 -8.85 -9.13 10.64
C VAL A 92 -9.83 -10.28 10.46
N VAL A 93 -11.06 -10.14 10.93
CA VAL A 93 -12.12 -11.15 10.78
C VAL A 93 -12.44 -11.41 9.31
N MET A 94 -12.62 -10.35 8.52
CA MET A 94 -12.88 -10.48 7.08
C MET A 94 -11.69 -11.12 6.33
N TYR A 95 -10.47 -10.72 6.67
CA TYR A 95 -9.26 -11.28 6.07
C TYR A 95 -9.11 -12.77 6.37
N ILE A 96 -9.28 -13.16 7.64
CA ILE A 96 -9.21 -14.57 8.05
C ILE A 96 -10.35 -15.36 7.41
N GLY A 97 -11.59 -14.83 7.44
CA GLY A 97 -12.77 -15.44 6.83
C GLY A 97 -12.56 -15.68 5.34
N HIS A 98 -12.13 -14.67 4.60
CA HIS A 98 -11.82 -14.80 3.17
C HIS A 98 -10.74 -15.85 2.93
N LYS A 99 -9.66 -15.84 3.72
CA LYS A 99 -8.56 -16.78 3.57
C LYS A 99 -8.97 -18.23 3.85
N LEU A 100 -9.85 -18.46 4.82
CA LEU A 100 -10.37 -19.78 5.15
C LEU A 100 -11.33 -20.30 4.06
N ILE A 101 -12.22 -19.44 3.56
CA ILE A 101 -13.20 -19.81 2.52
C ILE A 101 -12.50 -20.06 1.19
N THR A 102 -11.61 -19.16 0.79
CA THR A 102 -10.95 -19.24 -0.53
C THR A 102 -9.77 -20.21 -0.52
N LYS A 103 -9.30 -20.64 0.67
CA LYS A 103 -8.08 -21.47 0.83
C LYS A 103 -6.88 -20.92 0.03
N SER A 104 -6.81 -19.60 -0.11
CA SER A 104 -5.79 -18.95 -0.92
C SER A 104 -4.41 -19.21 -0.35
N LYS A 105 -3.53 -19.74 -1.19
CA LYS A 105 -2.12 -19.98 -0.85
C LYS A 105 -1.37 -18.65 -0.96
N PHE A 106 -0.35 -18.47 -0.13
CA PHE A 106 0.60 -17.37 -0.34
C PHE A 106 1.35 -17.63 -1.65
N VAL A 107 1.32 -16.65 -2.54
CA VAL A 107 2.08 -16.71 -3.79
C VAL A 107 3.56 -16.62 -3.45
N VAL A 108 4.32 -17.64 -3.86
CA VAL A 108 5.78 -17.63 -3.70
C VAL A 108 6.35 -16.57 -4.65
N PRO A 109 7.29 -15.73 -4.22
CA PRO A 109 7.87 -14.67 -5.07
C PRO A 109 8.43 -15.16 -6.41
N SER A 110 8.93 -16.40 -6.46
CA SER A 110 9.44 -17.03 -7.68
C SER A 110 8.37 -17.44 -8.69
N GLU A 111 7.12 -17.65 -8.24
CA GLU A 111 6.00 -18.08 -9.05
C GLU A 111 4.97 -16.97 -9.30
N ALA A 112 5.24 -15.77 -8.78
CA ALA A 112 4.36 -14.63 -8.93
C ALA A 112 4.29 -14.22 -10.41
N ASP A 113 3.06 -14.11 -10.94
CA ASP A 113 2.84 -13.61 -12.29
C ASP A 113 3.06 -12.09 -12.34
N LEU A 114 4.18 -11.68 -12.91
CA LEU A 114 4.58 -10.28 -13.06
C LEU A 114 4.28 -9.71 -14.45
N ARG A 115 3.79 -10.54 -15.38
CA ARG A 115 3.56 -10.15 -16.77
C ARG A 115 2.10 -10.12 -17.16
N SER A 116 1.25 -10.89 -16.51
CA SER A 116 -0.19 -10.89 -16.79
C SER A 116 -0.77 -9.51 -16.44
N GLY A 117 -1.37 -8.86 -17.43
CA GLY A 117 -1.92 -7.50 -17.28
C GLY A 117 -0.91 -6.36 -17.45
N CYS A 118 0.38 -6.64 -17.70
CA CYS A 118 1.26 -5.62 -18.22
C CYS A 118 0.79 -5.23 -19.63
N VAL A 119 0.42 -3.98 -19.81
CA VAL A 119 0.28 -3.41 -21.15
C VAL A 119 1.69 -3.44 -21.74
N GLU A 120 1.85 -4.26 -22.80
CA GLU A 120 3.06 -4.23 -23.59
C GLU A 120 3.31 -2.77 -23.97
N LYS A 121 4.55 -2.30 -23.78
CA LYS A 121 4.92 -0.95 -24.21
C LYS A 121 4.58 -0.85 -25.71
N ASP A 122 3.39 -0.39 -26.01
CA ASP A 122 3.07 0.05 -27.35
C ASP A 122 4.07 1.17 -27.63
N ASP A 123 4.79 1.10 -28.76
CA ASP A 123 5.77 2.10 -29.21
C ASP A 123 5.12 3.48 -29.49
N THR A 124 3.93 3.72 -28.96
CA THR A 124 3.32 5.03 -28.87
C THR A 124 4.18 5.86 -27.92
N ASN A 125 5.18 6.46 -28.49
CA ASN A 125 6.10 7.39 -27.87
C ASN A 125 5.30 8.60 -27.39
N TRP A 126 4.81 8.52 -26.14
CA TRP A 126 4.06 9.62 -25.50
C TRP A 126 4.94 10.86 -25.33
N ASP A 127 6.27 10.71 -25.44
CA ASP A 127 7.24 11.79 -25.37
C ASP A 127 7.19 12.71 -26.60
N ASP A 128 6.73 12.21 -27.74
CA ASP A 128 6.59 13.02 -28.95
C ASP A 128 5.28 13.85 -28.97
N ALA A 129 4.31 13.53 -28.12
CA ALA A 129 3.00 14.17 -28.12
C ALA A 129 2.90 15.42 -27.22
N THR A 130 3.84 15.61 -26.29
CA THR A 130 3.83 16.78 -25.40
C THR A 130 5.10 17.60 -25.60
N PRO A 131 4.98 18.91 -26.00
CA PRO A 131 6.14 19.79 -25.99
C PRO A 131 6.70 19.81 -24.57
N GLN A 132 7.91 19.32 -24.40
CA GLN A 132 8.59 19.28 -23.09
C GLN A 132 8.64 20.69 -22.53
N SER A 133 7.78 20.97 -21.55
CA SER A 133 7.83 22.20 -20.78
C SER A 133 9.20 22.32 -20.11
N TYR A 134 9.70 23.55 -19.98
CA TYR A 134 10.96 23.84 -19.26
C TYR A 134 11.05 23.15 -17.89
N TRP A 135 9.94 22.94 -17.23
CA TRP A 135 9.82 22.23 -15.95
C TRP A 135 10.07 20.72 -16.06
N GLY A 136 9.70 20.07 -17.16
CA GLY A 136 9.98 18.64 -17.40
C GLY A 136 11.49 18.37 -17.47
N LYS A 137 12.24 19.23 -18.17
CA LYS A 137 13.72 19.12 -18.28
C LYS A 137 14.44 19.31 -16.94
N CYS A 138 13.82 20.02 -15.99
CA CYS A 138 14.39 20.23 -14.68
C CYS A 138 14.24 18.99 -13.78
N TRP A 139 13.14 18.25 -13.92
CA TRP A 139 12.89 17.01 -13.17
C TRP A 139 13.75 15.84 -13.65
N ASP A 140 14.00 15.72 -14.96
CA ASP A 140 14.86 14.68 -15.53
C ASP A 140 16.33 14.80 -15.11
N ARG A 141 16.73 15.98 -14.63
CA ARG A 141 18.11 16.23 -14.19
C ARG A 141 18.33 15.92 -12.70
N VAL A 142 17.25 15.77 -11.92
CA VAL A 142 17.29 15.56 -10.46
C VAL A 142 16.94 14.12 -10.06
N GLY A 143 16.41 13.31 -10.99
CA GLY A 143 15.98 11.91 -10.78
C GLY A 143 17.08 10.89 -11.23
#